data_32eb5809f734f0488fca6567c4857f35
#
_entry.id   32eb5809f734f0488fca6567c4857f35
#
_cell.length_a   1.000
_cell.length_b   1.000
_cell.length_c   1.000
_cell.angle_alpha   90.00
_cell.angle_beta   90.00
_cell.angle_gamma   90.00
#
_symmetry.space_group_name_H-M   'P 1'
#
loop_
_entity.id
_entity.type
_entity.pdbx_description
1 polymer ?
#
loop_
_entity_poly.entity_id
_entity_poly.type
_entity_poly.pdbx_seq_one_letter_code
_entity_poly.pdbx_strand_id
1 'polypeptide(L)'
;MKKYGRRLRLSTEEENLIYQHRAQTVENINDNSSLNAHLKERGIDKKDVVSVKHWQSAGGDYRFSIVTKEDYGLNQKQIFESIDKFVEGYSPDYTSIERKKGKHLLVINPADIHIGKYASELETGEEYDCETAVQRVLEGVSGLIQKSQGFDIDRILFCIGNDVLHIDNVYNTTTKGTHQDTDGKWWEHYEIALMLYVKIIEMLRFVARVDVLHSMSNHDY
;
A
#
# COMPACT_ATOMS: atom_id res chain seq x y z
N MET A 1 19.20 -25.53 -20.91
CA MET A 1 19.50 -24.08 -20.93
C MET A 1 18.36 -23.35 -21.64
N LYS A 2 17.45 -22.70 -20.93
CA LYS A 2 16.37 -21.91 -21.53
C LYS A 2 16.87 -20.48 -21.73
N LYS A 3 16.85 -19.99 -22.98
CA LYS A 3 17.20 -18.65 -23.36
C LYS A 3 16.17 -17.67 -22.73
N TYR A 4 16.63 -16.76 -21.88
CA TYR A 4 15.83 -15.65 -21.41
C TYR A 4 15.49 -14.70 -22.57
N GLY A 5 14.20 -14.38 -22.71
CA GLY A 5 13.70 -13.54 -23.79
C GLY A 5 14.35 -12.16 -23.79
N ARG A 6 14.72 -11.71 -25.00
CA ARG A 6 15.15 -10.32 -25.24
C ARG A 6 14.04 -9.36 -24.79
N ARG A 7 14.37 -8.39 -23.96
CA ARG A 7 13.54 -7.19 -23.79
C ARG A 7 13.39 -6.54 -25.17
N LEU A 8 12.17 -6.54 -25.70
CA LEU A 8 11.83 -5.71 -26.85
C LEU A 8 11.99 -4.26 -26.39
N ARG A 9 13.00 -3.55 -26.89
CA ARG A 9 13.03 -2.08 -26.86
C ARG A 9 12.00 -1.63 -27.88
N LEU A 10 11.05 -0.81 -27.45
CA LEU A 10 10.15 -0.10 -28.34
C LEU A 10 10.99 0.74 -29.31
N SER A 11 10.57 0.79 -30.55
CA SER A 11 11.17 1.72 -31.51
C SER A 11 10.78 3.15 -31.13
N THR A 12 11.55 4.13 -31.60
CA THR A 12 11.25 5.56 -31.39
C THR A 12 9.87 5.94 -31.94
N GLU A 13 9.39 5.23 -32.97
CA GLU A 13 8.05 5.41 -33.55
C GLU A 13 6.96 4.87 -32.60
N GLU A 14 7.17 3.71 -31.99
CA GLU A 14 6.22 3.15 -31.00
C GLU A 14 6.16 4.00 -29.72
N GLU A 15 7.30 4.53 -29.26
CA GLU A 15 7.34 5.48 -28.15
C GLU A 15 6.60 6.78 -28.48
N ASN A 16 6.78 7.31 -29.69
CA ASN A 16 6.07 8.48 -30.15
C ASN A 16 4.57 8.24 -30.31
N LEU A 17 4.15 7.06 -30.77
CA LEU A 17 2.73 6.68 -30.84
C LEU A 17 2.09 6.61 -29.45
N ILE A 18 2.80 6.06 -28.47
CA ILE A 18 2.35 6.03 -27.06
C ILE A 18 2.24 7.47 -26.52
N TYR A 19 3.20 8.33 -26.85
CA TYR A 19 3.19 9.73 -26.44
C TYR A 19 2.03 10.51 -27.11
N GLN A 20 1.78 10.30 -28.40
CA GLN A 20 0.66 10.90 -29.12
C GLN A 20 -0.69 10.39 -28.61
N HIS A 21 -0.79 9.11 -28.26
CA HIS A 21 -1.99 8.54 -27.65
C HIS A 21 -2.27 9.13 -26.26
N ARG A 22 -1.22 9.41 -25.48
CA ARG A 22 -1.33 10.11 -24.19
C ARG A 22 -1.73 11.57 -24.35
N ALA A 23 -1.21 12.27 -25.33
CA ALA A 23 -1.58 13.65 -25.65
C ALA A 23 -3.04 13.77 -26.10
N GLN A 24 -3.51 12.86 -26.96
CA GLN A 24 -4.91 12.79 -27.37
C GLN A 24 -5.86 12.48 -26.20
N THR A 25 -5.42 11.73 -25.22
CA THR A 25 -6.24 11.44 -24.02
C THR A 25 -6.46 12.69 -23.18
N VAL A 26 -5.51 13.63 -23.15
CA VAL A 26 -5.62 14.91 -22.42
C VAL A 26 -6.54 15.90 -23.16
N GLU A 27 -6.49 15.96 -24.49
CA GLU A 27 -7.39 16.81 -25.28
C GLU A 27 -8.85 16.36 -25.23
N ASN A 28 -9.12 15.05 -25.20
CA ASN A 28 -10.46 14.50 -25.09
C ASN A 28 -11.15 14.72 -23.72
N ILE A 29 -10.39 15.11 -22.69
CA ILE A 29 -10.95 15.45 -21.36
C ILE A 29 -11.90 16.67 -21.45
N ASN A 30 -11.74 17.53 -22.43
CA ASN A 30 -12.51 18.76 -22.53
C ASN A 30 -13.98 18.56 -22.94
N ASP A 31 -14.31 17.48 -23.63
CA ASP A 31 -15.66 17.25 -24.20
C ASP A 31 -16.45 16.10 -23.49
N ASN A 32 -15.89 15.48 -22.44
CA ASN A 32 -16.55 14.35 -21.80
C ASN A 32 -17.51 14.81 -20.70
N SER A 33 -18.81 14.85 -21.02
CA SER A 33 -19.88 15.26 -20.09
C SER A 33 -19.93 14.38 -18.83
N SER A 34 -19.64 13.10 -18.96
CA SER A 34 -19.64 12.14 -17.85
C SER A 34 -18.50 12.42 -16.86
N LEU A 35 -17.30 12.73 -17.38
CA LEU A 35 -16.17 13.13 -16.55
C LEU A 35 -16.44 14.44 -15.81
N ASN A 36 -17.00 15.44 -16.50
CA ASN A 36 -17.32 16.73 -15.89
C ASN A 36 -18.36 16.60 -14.79
N ALA A 37 -19.37 15.74 -14.97
CA ALA A 37 -20.36 15.42 -13.94
C ALA A 37 -19.69 14.77 -12.72
N HIS A 38 -18.80 13.81 -12.93
CA HIS A 38 -18.07 13.11 -11.90
C HIS A 38 -17.10 14.01 -11.10
N LEU A 39 -16.38 14.91 -11.79
CA LEU A 39 -15.52 15.91 -11.13
C LEU A 39 -16.35 16.86 -10.27
N LYS A 40 -17.50 17.31 -10.78
CA LYS A 40 -18.41 18.22 -10.06
C LYS A 40 -19.00 17.54 -8.80
N GLU A 41 -19.40 16.29 -8.91
CA GLU A 41 -19.94 15.52 -7.79
C GLU A 41 -18.91 15.37 -6.65
N ARG A 42 -17.63 15.21 -6.99
CA ARG A 42 -16.52 15.09 -6.04
C ARG A 42 -15.90 16.43 -5.63
N GLY A 43 -16.38 17.54 -6.13
CA GLY A 43 -15.84 18.87 -5.82
C GLY A 43 -14.41 19.10 -6.36
N ILE A 44 -13.98 18.33 -7.37
CA ILE A 44 -12.65 18.43 -7.97
C ILE A 44 -12.67 19.49 -9.07
N ASP A 45 -11.80 20.52 -8.94
CA ASP A 45 -11.62 21.51 -9.99
C ASP A 45 -10.80 20.89 -11.15
N LYS A 46 -11.29 21.06 -12.37
CA LYS A 46 -10.66 20.52 -13.58
C LYS A 46 -9.20 20.97 -13.75
N LYS A 47 -8.86 22.19 -13.31
CA LYS A 47 -7.48 22.72 -13.35
C LYS A 47 -6.52 21.96 -12.44
N ASP A 48 -7.04 21.23 -11.45
CA ASP A 48 -6.26 20.45 -10.49
C ASP A 48 -6.10 19.00 -10.91
N VAL A 49 -6.74 18.58 -11.99
CA VAL A 49 -6.62 17.24 -12.55
C VAL A 49 -5.31 17.11 -13.32
N VAL A 50 -4.49 16.14 -12.93
CA VAL A 50 -3.20 15.84 -13.59
C VAL A 50 -3.33 14.71 -14.59
N SER A 51 -4.08 13.67 -14.24
CA SER A 51 -4.36 12.57 -15.17
C SER A 51 -5.74 11.99 -14.90
N VAL A 52 -6.34 11.44 -15.96
CA VAL A 52 -7.61 10.70 -15.88
C VAL A 52 -7.44 9.42 -16.66
N LYS A 53 -7.77 8.31 -16.02
CA LYS A 53 -8.01 7.04 -16.70
C LYS A 53 -9.49 6.75 -16.62
N HIS A 54 -10.05 6.23 -17.70
CA HIS A 54 -11.45 5.81 -17.72
C HIS A 54 -11.58 4.44 -18.36
N TRP A 55 -12.57 3.69 -17.92
CA TRP A 55 -12.95 2.43 -18.53
C TRP A 55 -14.47 2.28 -18.45
N GLN A 56 -15.01 1.45 -19.30
CA GLN A 56 -16.43 1.18 -19.32
C GLN A 56 -16.68 -0.20 -18.67
N SER A 57 -17.58 -0.22 -17.71
CA SER A 57 -18.02 -1.48 -17.09
C SER A 57 -18.81 -2.33 -18.09
N ALA A 58 -18.97 -3.61 -17.84
CA ALA A 58 -19.79 -4.50 -18.64
C ALA A 58 -21.26 -4.04 -18.72
N GLY A 59 -21.74 -3.23 -17.76
CA GLY A 59 -23.06 -2.61 -17.74
C GLY A 59 -23.15 -1.30 -18.54
N GLY A 60 -22.07 -0.84 -19.16
CA GLY A 60 -22.03 0.38 -19.96
C GLY A 60 -21.68 1.66 -19.18
N ASP A 61 -21.53 1.60 -17.86
CA ASP A 61 -21.20 2.75 -17.03
C ASP A 61 -19.71 3.11 -17.15
N TYR A 62 -19.42 4.40 -17.22
CA TYR A 62 -18.06 4.91 -17.20
C TYR A 62 -17.55 5.02 -15.76
N ARG A 63 -16.37 4.49 -15.54
CA ARG A 63 -15.60 4.65 -14.29
C ARG A 63 -14.36 5.48 -14.56
N PHE A 64 -13.95 6.29 -13.57
CA PHE A 64 -12.84 7.21 -13.69
C PHE A 64 -11.88 7.01 -12.52
N SER A 65 -10.59 6.92 -12.83
CA SER A 65 -9.51 7.09 -11.88
C SER A 65 -8.89 8.46 -12.15
N ILE A 66 -8.94 9.35 -11.18
CA ILE A 66 -8.55 10.75 -11.32
C ILE A 66 -7.39 10.99 -10.35
N VAL A 67 -6.30 11.53 -10.87
CA VAL A 67 -5.15 12.00 -10.09
C VAL A 67 -5.14 13.52 -10.13
N THR A 68 -5.16 14.16 -8.99
CA THR A 68 -5.15 15.62 -8.85
C THR A 68 -3.76 16.16 -8.53
N LYS A 69 -3.55 17.47 -8.64
CA LYS A 69 -2.32 18.14 -8.21
C LYS A 69 -2.06 17.94 -6.71
N GLU A 70 -3.11 17.83 -5.94
CA GLU A 70 -3.04 17.56 -4.51
C GLU A 70 -2.47 16.16 -4.25
N ASP A 71 -2.79 15.19 -5.10
CA ASP A 71 -2.20 13.85 -5.05
C ASP A 71 -0.72 13.86 -5.41
N TYR A 72 -0.27 14.80 -6.26
CA TYR A 72 1.15 15.03 -6.55
C TYR A 72 1.86 15.89 -5.52
N GLY A 73 1.09 16.68 -4.77
CA GLY A 73 1.61 17.79 -3.98
C GLY A 73 1.94 17.49 -2.54
N LEU A 74 1.81 16.26 -2.07
CA LEU A 74 2.39 15.91 -0.78
C LEU A 74 3.91 15.97 -0.90
N ASN A 75 4.41 17.14 -0.62
CA ASN A 75 5.80 17.44 -0.43
C ASN A 75 6.31 16.48 0.66
N GLN A 76 7.47 15.91 0.41
CA GLN A 76 8.24 15.12 1.37
C GLN A 76 8.21 15.71 2.80
N LYS A 77 8.15 17.05 2.89
CA LYS A 77 7.97 17.80 4.14
C LYS A 77 6.65 17.48 4.86
N GLN A 78 5.53 17.39 4.14
CA GLN A 78 4.21 17.10 4.76
C GLN A 78 4.13 15.66 5.27
N ILE A 79 4.80 14.73 4.58
CA ILE A 79 4.92 13.34 5.04
C ILE A 79 5.73 13.29 6.33
N PHE A 80 6.88 13.98 6.36
CA PHE A 80 7.69 14.04 7.59
C PHE A 80 6.97 14.75 8.73
N GLU A 81 6.22 15.82 8.46
CA GLU A 81 5.41 16.50 9.47
C GLU A 81 4.28 15.60 10.03
N SER A 82 3.70 14.74 9.20
CA SER A 82 2.70 13.75 9.60
C SER A 82 3.35 12.66 10.49
N ILE A 83 4.50 12.14 10.08
CA ILE A 83 5.28 11.18 10.87
C ILE A 83 5.70 11.81 12.20
N ASP A 84 6.21 13.03 12.18
CA ASP A 84 6.62 13.75 13.40
C ASP A 84 5.46 13.92 14.36
N LYS A 85 4.28 14.32 13.89
CA LYS A 85 3.06 14.42 14.71
C LYS A 85 2.66 13.07 15.29
N PHE A 86 2.77 12.00 14.53
CA PHE A 86 2.51 10.66 15.02
C PHE A 86 3.49 10.28 16.13
N VAL A 87 4.79 10.52 15.91
CA VAL A 87 5.86 10.24 16.89
C VAL A 87 5.69 11.09 18.15
N GLU A 88 5.34 12.37 18.01
CA GLU A 88 5.07 13.27 19.16
C GLU A 88 3.85 12.83 19.97
N GLY A 89 2.81 12.34 19.30
CA GLY A 89 1.60 11.80 19.91
C GLY A 89 1.78 10.39 20.49
N TYR A 90 2.81 9.69 20.06
CA TYR A 90 3.10 8.32 20.48
C TYR A 90 3.96 8.32 21.74
N SER A 91 3.38 7.84 22.83
CA SER A 91 4.11 7.63 24.10
C SER A 91 4.27 6.14 24.36
N PRO A 92 5.38 5.52 23.94
CA PRO A 92 5.59 4.10 24.16
C PRO A 92 5.65 3.80 25.65
N ASP A 93 5.01 2.71 26.05
CA ASP A 93 5.16 2.18 27.39
C ASP A 93 6.55 1.57 27.56
N TYR A 94 7.42 2.27 28.26
CA TYR A 94 8.77 1.83 28.62
C TYR A 94 8.80 0.89 29.82
N THR A 95 7.66 0.35 30.25
CA THR A 95 7.62 -0.58 31.36
C THR A 95 8.66 -1.68 31.16
N SER A 96 9.55 -1.79 32.11
CA SER A 96 10.54 -2.87 32.13
C SER A 96 9.82 -4.20 32.34
N ILE A 97 9.80 -5.03 31.31
CA ILE A 97 9.23 -6.37 31.41
C ILE A 97 10.35 -7.31 31.84
N GLU A 98 10.18 -7.92 33.01
CA GLU A 98 11.08 -8.97 33.47
C GLU A 98 10.99 -10.18 32.54
N ARG A 99 12.10 -10.50 31.86
CA ARG A 99 12.12 -11.55 30.82
C ARG A 99 12.83 -12.79 31.33
N LYS A 100 12.14 -13.92 31.23
CA LYS A 100 12.76 -15.22 31.45
C LYS A 100 13.67 -15.55 30.25
N LYS A 101 14.83 -16.14 30.54
CA LYS A 101 15.68 -16.70 29.47
C LYS A 101 14.97 -17.93 28.89
N GLY A 102 14.69 -17.89 27.62
CA GLY A 102 14.12 -19.02 26.90
C GLY A 102 15.19 -19.78 26.10
N LYS A 103 14.73 -20.76 25.32
CA LYS A 103 15.59 -21.58 24.44
C LYS A 103 15.20 -21.48 22.97
N HIS A 104 14.11 -20.78 22.69
CA HIS A 104 13.53 -20.75 21.34
C HIS A 104 13.54 -19.33 20.76
N LEU A 105 13.78 -19.26 19.48
CA LEU A 105 13.55 -18.08 18.65
C LEU A 105 12.20 -18.27 17.97
N LEU A 106 11.28 -17.31 18.17
CA LEU A 106 10.05 -17.24 17.38
C LEU A 106 10.27 -16.30 16.20
N VAL A 107 10.01 -16.77 14.99
CA VAL A 107 10.06 -15.94 13.78
C VAL A 107 8.63 -15.64 13.35
N ILE A 108 8.32 -14.34 13.20
CA ILE A 108 7.04 -13.85 12.71
C ILE A 108 7.32 -13.04 11.46
N ASN A 109 6.76 -13.48 10.33
CA ASN A 109 6.99 -12.89 9.03
C ASN A 109 5.65 -12.74 8.29
N PRO A 110 4.85 -11.70 8.59
CA PRO A 110 3.71 -11.37 7.76
C PRO A 110 4.21 -10.87 6.40
N ALA A 111 3.72 -11.48 5.32
CA ALA A 111 4.10 -11.15 3.96
C ALA A 111 2.86 -10.97 3.10
N ASP A 112 2.99 -10.28 1.96
CA ASP A 112 1.92 -10.05 0.99
C ASP A 112 0.67 -9.40 1.63
N ILE A 113 0.88 -8.43 2.52
CA ILE A 113 -0.20 -7.74 3.23
C ILE A 113 -0.97 -6.85 2.27
N HIS A 114 -0.27 -6.18 1.35
CA HIS A 114 -0.84 -5.28 0.36
C HIS A 114 -1.80 -4.24 0.94
N ILE A 115 -1.37 -3.50 1.97
CA ILE A 115 -2.13 -2.35 2.50
C ILE A 115 -2.37 -1.36 1.37
N GLY A 116 -3.62 -0.95 1.22
CA GLY A 116 -4.07 -0.12 0.11
C GLY A 116 -4.72 -0.90 -1.03
N LYS A 117 -4.70 -2.23 -1.01
CA LYS A 117 -5.44 -3.02 -2.00
C LYS A 117 -6.94 -2.87 -1.76
N TYR A 118 -7.68 -2.64 -2.84
CA TYR A 118 -9.13 -2.74 -2.84
C TYR A 118 -9.57 -3.92 -3.71
N ALA A 119 -10.42 -4.77 -3.16
CA ALA A 119 -11.12 -5.81 -3.91
C ALA A 119 -12.57 -5.91 -3.41
N SER A 120 -13.52 -5.85 -4.33
CA SER A 120 -14.92 -5.97 -3.98
C SER A 120 -15.34 -7.43 -3.78
N GLU A 121 -16.34 -7.67 -2.93
CA GLU A 121 -16.92 -9.00 -2.73
C GLU A 121 -17.42 -9.64 -4.04
N LEU A 122 -17.92 -8.81 -4.96
CA LEU A 122 -18.40 -9.28 -6.26
C LEU A 122 -17.31 -9.84 -7.17
N GLU A 123 -16.06 -9.39 -6.99
CA GLU A 123 -14.93 -9.81 -7.82
C GLU A 123 -14.19 -10.99 -7.24
N THR A 124 -14.04 -11.01 -5.91
CA THR A 124 -13.16 -11.98 -5.23
C THR A 124 -13.90 -12.91 -4.28
N GLY A 125 -15.19 -12.66 -4.03
CA GLY A 125 -15.97 -13.39 -3.04
C GLY A 125 -15.84 -12.90 -1.61
N GLU A 126 -14.91 -11.98 -1.35
CA GLU A 126 -14.70 -11.30 -0.07
C GLU A 126 -14.25 -9.86 -0.32
N GLU A 127 -14.68 -8.94 0.51
CA GLU A 127 -14.17 -7.57 0.49
C GLU A 127 -12.76 -7.52 1.09
N TYR A 128 -11.85 -6.78 0.43
CA TYR A 128 -10.52 -6.51 0.93
C TYR A 128 -10.21 -5.03 0.79
N ASP A 129 -9.89 -4.40 1.91
CA ASP A 129 -9.56 -2.99 2.07
C ASP A 129 -8.46 -2.82 3.14
N CYS A 130 -8.09 -1.59 3.44
CA CYS A 130 -7.08 -1.30 4.46
C CYS A 130 -7.47 -1.82 5.85
N GLU A 131 -8.73 -1.69 6.24
CA GLU A 131 -9.21 -2.14 7.55
C GLU A 131 -9.13 -3.67 7.68
N THR A 132 -9.60 -4.37 6.66
CA THR A 132 -9.52 -5.83 6.57
C THR A 132 -8.07 -6.32 6.59
N ALA A 133 -7.17 -5.65 5.87
CA ALA A 133 -5.74 -5.98 5.87
C ALA A 133 -5.15 -5.89 7.28
N VAL A 134 -5.38 -4.77 7.97
CA VAL A 134 -4.90 -4.53 9.33
C VAL A 134 -5.46 -5.56 10.31
N GLN A 135 -6.77 -5.83 10.24
CA GLN A 135 -7.42 -6.80 11.11
C GLN A 135 -6.83 -8.20 10.93
N ARG A 136 -6.71 -8.67 9.70
CA ARG A 136 -6.17 -10.01 9.38
C ARG A 136 -4.75 -10.19 9.89
N VAL A 137 -3.90 -9.17 9.76
CA VAL A 137 -2.53 -9.23 10.25
C VAL A 137 -2.50 -9.29 11.78
N LEU A 138 -3.27 -8.45 12.47
CA LEU A 138 -3.34 -8.46 13.93
C LEU A 138 -3.88 -9.77 14.48
N GLU A 139 -4.92 -10.33 13.87
CA GLU A 139 -5.46 -11.64 14.22
C GLU A 139 -4.46 -12.76 13.96
N GLY A 140 -3.77 -12.72 12.82
CA GLY A 140 -2.72 -13.68 12.47
C GLY A 140 -1.56 -13.67 13.46
N VAL A 141 -1.04 -12.50 13.79
CA VAL A 141 0.04 -12.34 14.77
C VAL A 141 -0.41 -12.80 16.16
N SER A 142 -1.61 -12.40 16.60
CA SER A 142 -2.20 -12.83 17.85
C SER A 142 -2.35 -14.36 17.93
N GLY A 143 -2.83 -14.97 16.84
CA GLY A 143 -2.95 -16.42 16.73
C GLY A 143 -1.60 -17.14 16.79
N LEU A 144 -0.55 -16.58 16.18
CA LEU A 144 0.82 -17.12 16.25
C LEU A 144 1.38 -17.04 17.67
N ILE A 145 1.17 -15.91 18.37
CA ILE A 145 1.53 -15.76 19.79
C ILE A 145 0.81 -16.83 20.63
N GLN A 146 -0.48 -17.00 20.42
CA GLN A 146 -1.26 -18.01 21.15
C GLN A 146 -0.76 -19.44 20.90
N LYS A 147 -0.45 -19.77 19.65
CA LYS A 147 0.09 -21.09 19.28
C LYS A 147 1.50 -21.32 19.82
N SER A 148 2.25 -20.27 20.08
CA SER A 148 3.59 -20.36 20.67
C SER A 148 3.58 -20.53 22.19
N GLN A 149 2.40 -20.46 22.83
CA GLN A 149 2.27 -20.74 24.25
C GLN A 149 2.72 -22.18 24.57
N GLY A 150 3.56 -22.31 25.58
CA GLY A 150 4.18 -23.58 25.93
C GLY A 150 5.63 -23.76 25.47
N PHE A 151 6.11 -22.84 24.61
CA PHE A 151 7.53 -22.74 24.29
C PHE A 151 8.20 -21.65 25.14
N ASP A 152 9.40 -21.93 25.61
CA ASP A 152 10.23 -20.93 26.31
C ASP A 152 10.88 -20.02 25.27
N ILE A 153 10.18 -18.95 24.84
CA ILE A 153 10.64 -17.99 23.86
C ILE A 153 11.66 -17.04 24.51
N ASP A 154 12.89 -17.02 24.00
CA ASP A 154 13.94 -16.08 24.41
C ASP A 154 13.85 -14.79 23.60
N ARG A 155 13.55 -14.92 22.31
CA ARG A 155 13.63 -13.84 21.34
C ARG A 155 12.61 -14.02 20.22
N ILE A 156 12.13 -12.91 19.71
CA ILE A 156 11.28 -12.89 18.51
C ILE A 156 12.04 -12.16 17.41
N LEU A 157 12.15 -12.76 16.24
CA LEU A 157 12.55 -12.10 15.02
C LEU A 157 11.29 -11.71 14.27
N PHE A 158 11.03 -10.42 14.19
CA PHE A 158 9.91 -9.86 13.44
C PHE A 158 10.39 -9.32 12.11
N CYS A 159 9.94 -9.93 11.02
CA CYS A 159 10.29 -9.49 9.68
C CYS A 159 9.23 -8.50 9.19
N ILE A 160 9.67 -7.34 8.70
CA ILE A 160 8.84 -6.31 8.08
C ILE A 160 9.22 -6.16 6.61
N GLY A 161 8.29 -5.66 5.79
CA GLY A 161 8.44 -5.61 4.33
C GLY A 161 7.74 -6.81 3.65
N ASN A 162 8.29 -7.31 2.56
CA ASN A 162 7.71 -8.37 1.73
C ASN A 162 6.30 -8.01 1.24
N ASP A 163 6.20 -6.92 0.46
CA ASP A 163 4.96 -6.42 -0.14
C ASP A 163 3.91 -6.01 0.91
N VAL A 164 4.32 -5.17 1.85
CA VAL A 164 3.40 -4.58 2.82
C VAL A 164 2.48 -3.55 2.18
N LEU A 165 2.98 -2.78 1.22
CA LEU A 165 2.21 -1.82 0.45
C LEU A 165 1.70 -2.45 -0.85
N HIS A 166 0.60 -1.91 -1.40
CA HIS A 166 0.00 -2.42 -2.63
C HIS A 166 0.48 -1.69 -3.88
N ILE A 167 0.91 -0.45 -3.76
CA ILE A 167 1.33 0.41 -4.86
C ILE A 167 2.70 1.02 -4.60
N ASP A 168 3.46 1.22 -5.70
CA ASP A 168 4.83 1.71 -5.66
C ASP A 168 4.92 3.23 -5.84
N ASN A 169 3.83 3.88 -6.23
CA ASN A 169 3.87 5.28 -6.63
C ASN A 169 2.49 5.97 -6.58
N VAL A 170 2.52 7.28 -6.70
CA VAL A 170 1.33 8.17 -6.70
C VAL A 170 0.32 7.92 -7.82
N TYR A 171 0.68 7.13 -8.83
CA TYR A 171 -0.19 6.84 -9.98
C TYR A 171 -1.06 5.61 -9.77
N ASN A 172 -1.02 4.99 -8.60
CA ASN A 172 -1.68 3.72 -8.29
C ASN A 172 -1.30 2.64 -9.29
N THR A 173 0.00 2.51 -9.56
CA THR A 173 0.51 1.50 -10.48
C THR A 173 1.62 0.71 -9.83
N THR A 174 1.84 -0.50 -10.31
CA THR A 174 3.06 -1.26 -10.02
C THR A 174 4.26 -0.63 -10.72
N THR A 175 5.48 -1.00 -10.35
CA THR A 175 6.73 -0.60 -11.02
C THR A 175 6.70 -0.82 -12.53
N LYS A 176 5.95 -1.82 -13.01
CA LYS A 176 5.77 -2.13 -14.43
C LYS A 176 4.66 -1.32 -15.11
N GLY A 177 3.99 -0.43 -14.37
CA GLY A 177 2.91 0.41 -14.89
C GLY A 177 1.54 -0.26 -14.92
N THR A 178 1.37 -1.43 -14.31
CA THR A 178 0.04 -2.06 -14.17
C THR A 178 -0.75 -1.27 -13.14
N HIS A 179 -1.93 -0.79 -13.54
CA HIS A 179 -2.83 -0.07 -12.64
C HIS A 179 -3.41 -1.02 -11.59
N GLN A 180 -3.51 -0.52 -10.37
CA GLN A 180 -4.07 -1.25 -9.24
C GLN A 180 -5.28 -0.49 -8.69
N ASP A 181 -6.30 -1.23 -8.27
CA ASP A 181 -7.41 -0.65 -7.52
C ASP A 181 -6.99 -0.49 -6.06
N THR A 182 -7.19 0.72 -5.53
CA THR A 182 -6.69 1.09 -4.21
C THR A 182 -7.79 1.64 -3.32
N ASP A 183 -7.69 1.31 -2.05
CA ASP A 183 -8.47 1.88 -0.97
C ASP A 183 -7.68 3.02 -0.31
N GLY A 184 -7.94 4.26 -0.72
CA GLY A 184 -7.24 5.44 -0.23
C GLY A 184 -6.00 5.83 -1.04
N LYS A 185 -5.15 6.65 -0.44
CA LYS A 185 -3.99 7.26 -1.06
C LYS A 185 -2.69 6.63 -0.56
N TRP A 186 -1.64 6.63 -1.37
CA TRP A 186 -0.38 5.95 -1.08
C TRP A 186 0.27 6.35 0.27
N TRP A 187 0.17 7.62 0.69
CA TRP A 187 0.72 8.06 2.00
C TRP A 187 -0.13 7.60 3.17
N GLU A 188 -1.45 7.47 3.00
CA GLU A 188 -2.35 6.91 4.01
C GLU A 188 -2.00 5.44 4.22
N HIS A 189 -1.69 4.71 3.14
CA HIS A 189 -1.22 3.33 3.22
C HIS A 189 0.09 3.21 4.01
N TYR A 190 1.02 4.16 3.79
CA TYR A 190 2.28 4.19 4.52
C TYR A 190 2.06 4.45 6.01
N GLU A 191 1.21 5.41 6.38
CA GLU A 191 0.86 5.70 7.77
C GLU A 191 0.19 4.49 8.44
N ILE A 192 -0.75 3.83 7.76
CA ILE A 192 -1.43 2.64 8.24
C ILE A 192 -0.41 1.51 8.48
N ALA A 193 0.51 1.28 7.53
CA ALA A 193 1.56 0.27 7.66
C ALA A 193 2.48 0.55 8.85
N LEU A 194 2.90 1.80 9.02
CA LEU A 194 3.74 2.23 10.15
C LEU A 194 3.04 1.97 11.49
N MET A 195 1.79 2.40 11.62
CA MET A 195 1.00 2.21 12.83
C MET A 195 0.77 0.72 13.13
N LEU A 196 0.49 -0.08 12.11
CA LEU A 196 0.32 -1.53 12.23
C LEU A 196 1.59 -2.18 12.79
N TYR A 197 2.75 -1.88 12.22
CA TYR A 197 4.01 -2.45 12.67
C TYR A 197 4.39 -2.02 14.08
N VAL A 198 4.19 -0.74 14.43
CA VAL A 198 4.39 -0.27 15.81
C VAL A 198 3.52 -1.06 16.78
N LYS A 199 2.23 -1.21 16.47
CA LYS A 199 1.29 -1.97 17.31
C LYS A 199 1.69 -3.44 17.45
N ILE A 200 2.13 -4.08 16.39
CA ILE A 200 2.62 -5.46 16.43
C ILE A 200 3.85 -5.57 17.31
N ILE A 201 4.83 -4.68 17.16
CA ILE A 201 6.05 -4.69 17.98
C ILE A 201 5.69 -4.51 19.45
N GLU A 202 4.75 -3.64 19.78
CA GLU A 202 4.26 -3.50 21.16
C GLU A 202 3.67 -4.80 21.69
N MET A 203 2.80 -5.46 20.93
CA MET A 203 2.23 -6.75 21.32
C MET A 203 3.32 -7.82 21.54
N LEU A 204 4.28 -7.91 20.63
CA LEU A 204 5.37 -8.89 20.70
C LEU A 204 6.31 -8.66 21.89
N ARG A 205 6.55 -7.40 22.26
CA ARG A 205 7.39 -7.03 23.41
C ARG A 205 6.88 -7.58 24.73
N PHE A 206 5.59 -7.83 24.87
CA PHE A 206 5.03 -8.49 26.07
C PHE A 206 5.36 -9.98 26.15
N VAL A 207 5.74 -10.59 25.01
CA VAL A 207 6.08 -12.02 24.96
C VAL A 207 7.58 -12.24 25.19
N ALA A 208 8.42 -11.55 24.38
CA ALA A 208 9.87 -11.69 24.46
C ALA A 208 10.58 -10.45 23.89
N ARG A 209 11.92 -10.44 23.91
CA ARG A 209 12.70 -9.43 23.19
C ARG A 209 12.43 -9.53 21.70
N VAL A 210 12.20 -8.39 21.07
CA VAL A 210 11.94 -8.30 19.63
C VAL A 210 13.18 -7.73 18.92
N ASP A 211 13.67 -8.46 17.94
CA ASP A 211 14.63 -7.98 16.96
C ASP A 211 13.85 -7.82 15.63
N VAL A 212 14.05 -6.70 14.95
CA VAL A 212 13.35 -6.38 13.70
C VAL A 212 14.30 -6.57 12.53
N LEU A 213 13.81 -7.27 11.49
CA LEU A 213 14.50 -7.45 10.21
C LEU A 213 13.64 -6.81 9.12
N HIS A 214 14.22 -5.91 8.33
CA HIS A 214 13.56 -5.39 7.13
C HIS A 214 13.97 -6.22 5.92
N SER A 215 12.96 -6.72 5.19
CA SER A 215 13.13 -7.39 3.90
C SER A 215 12.56 -6.50 2.80
N MET A 216 13.42 -6.06 1.90
CA MET A 216 13.00 -5.23 0.77
C MET A 216 12.19 -6.06 -0.22
N SER A 217 11.12 -5.46 -0.76
CA SER A 217 10.28 -6.04 -1.80
C SER A 217 10.13 -5.09 -2.97
N ASN A 218 9.39 -5.47 -3.99
CA ASN A 218 9.16 -4.62 -5.15
C ASN A 218 8.07 -3.54 -4.93
N HIS A 219 7.30 -3.63 -3.85
CA HIS A 219 6.28 -2.63 -3.47
C HIS A 219 6.68 -1.74 -2.30
N ASP A 220 7.77 -2.06 -1.59
CA ASP A 220 8.25 -1.33 -0.42
C ASP A 220 9.60 -0.64 -0.68
N TYR A 221 9.84 -0.19 -1.92
CA TYR A 221 11.15 0.27 -2.38
C TYR A 221 11.30 1.79 -2.23
#